data_58a592ec740003dd030c0a3bcbbe8ce8
#
_entry.id   58a592ec740003dd030c0a3bcbbe8ce8
#
_cell.length_a   1.000
_cell.length_b   1.000
_cell.length_c   1.000
_cell.angle_alpha   90.00
_cell.angle_beta   90.00
_cell.angle_gamma   90.00
#
_symmetry.space_group_name_H-M   'P 1'
#
loop_
_entity.id
_entity.type
_entity.pdbx_description
1 polymer ?
#
loop_
_entity_poly.entity_id
_entity_poly.type
_entity_poly.pdbx_seq_one_letter_code
_entity_poly.pdbx_strand_id
1 'polypeptide(L)'
;MRLEYFQMVDRVALIDPEAGLLQADCAVPDTSPVFEGHFPDYPLLPGVLMIETMAQTGGWLLLALHRFTRMPFLAQVREAKLRAFIQPGKHLAAEARLVHDGSGYAVMSGHLRSAGKTVAEAEITYRVVPFPRAALQARMLDAARRIGVPQEFLDGV
;
A
#
# COMPACT_ATOMS: atom_id res chain seq x y z
N MET A 1 7.82 -6.35 5.15
CA MET A 1 7.64 -4.93 5.61
C MET A 1 8.86 -4.44 6.35
N ARG A 2 9.12 -3.16 6.30
CA ARG A 2 10.08 -2.44 7.13
C ARG A 2 9.35 -1.27 7.78
N LEU A 3 8.75 -1.51 8.93
CA LEU A 3 7.78 -0.61 9.58
C LEU A 3 8.40 0.75 9.91
N GLU A 4 9.64 0.77 10.41
CA GLU A 4 10.40 1.96 10.77
C GLU A 4 10.75 2.85 9.57
N TYR A 5 10.67 2.33 8.36
CA TYR A 5 10.88 3.06 7.10
C TYR A 5 9.60 3.27 6.31
N PHE A 6 8.43 2.91 6.85
CA PHE A 6 7.15 2.97 6.16
C PHE A 6 7.16 2.22 4.81
N GLN A 7 7.84 1.07 4.76
CA GLN A 7 7.85 0.17 3.60
C GLN A 7 6.93 -1.02 3.89
N MET A 8 5.66 -0.88 3.53
CA MET A 8 4.63 -1.83 3.91
C MET A 8 4.43 -2.96 2.89
N VAL A 9 4.71 -2.71 1.61
CA VAL A 9 4.53 -3.68 0.53
C VAL A 9 5.86 -4.35 0.22
N ASP A 10 5.91 -5.68 0.30
CA ASP A 10 7.12 -6.44 -0.02
C ASP A 10 7.15 -6.88 -1.48
N ARG A 11 6.01 -7.30 -2.02
CA ARG A 11 5.93 -7.80 -3.39
C ARG A 11 4.55 -7.53 -3.99
N VAL A 12 4.54 -7.02 -5.20
CA VAL A 12 3.34 -6.97 -6.04
C VAL A 12 3.11 -8.37 -6.62
N ALA A 13 1.95 -8.94 -6.34
CA ALA A 13 1.57 -10.27 -6.83
C ALA A 13 0.80 -10.19 -8.15
N LEU A 14 -0.04 -9.16 -8.32
CA LEU A 14 -0.87 -8.94 -9.50
C LEU A 14 -1.17 -7.46 -9.68
N ILE A 15 -1.14 -6.99 -10.92
CA ILE A 15 -1.80 -5.74 -11.36
C ILE A 15 -2.70 -6.10 -12.53
N ASP A 16 -3.99 -5.80 -12.40
CA ASP A 16 -4.98 -5.90 -13.47
C ASP A 16 -5.54 -4.49 -13.73
N PRO A 17 -5.05 -3.80 -14.78
CA PRO A 17 -5.47 -2.45 -15.09
C PRO A 17 -6.93 -2.38 -15.57
N GLU A 18 -7.46 -3.42 -16.23
CA GLU A 18 -8.84 -3.45 -16.69
C GLU A 18 -9.82 -3.59 -15.53
N ALA A 19 -9.49 -4.44 -14.55
CA ALA A 19 -10.27 -4.58 -13.33
C ALA A 19 -9.98 -3.47 -12.29
N GLY A 20 -8.98 -2.62 -12.53
CA GLY A 20 -8.55 -1.61 -11.55
C GLY A 20 -8.09 -2.24 -10.24
N LEU A 21 -7.30 -3.31 -10.31
CA LEU A 21 -6.95 -4.15 -9.17
C LEU A 21 -5.43 -4.27 -9.00
N LEU A 22 -4.97 -4.18 -7.76
CA LEU A 22 -3.64 -4.62 -7.36
C LEU A 22 -3.73 -5.54 -6.15
N GLN A 23 -2.97 -6.63 -6.20
CA GLN A 23 -2.75 -7.53 -5.07
C GLN A 23 -1.26 -7.57 -4.71
N ALA A 24 -0.97 -7.57 -3.42
CA ALA A 24 0.39 -7.56 -2.90
C ALA A 24 0.56 -8.46 -1.67
N ASP A 25 1.78 -8.92 -1.48
CA ASP A 25 2.20 -9.66 -0.29
C ASP A 25 2.92 -8.70 0.67
N CYS A 26 2.59 -8.81 1.95
CA CYS A 26 3.11 -7.97 3.01
C CYS A 26 3.42 -8.85 4.22
N ALA A 27 4.71 -9.09 4.49
CA ALA A 27 5.15 -9.87 5.64
C ALA A 27 5.43 -8.96 6.83
N VAL A 28 4.67 -9.11 7.89
CA VAL A 28 4.92 -8.40 9.15
C VAL A 28 6.23 -8.93 9.73
N PRO A 29 7.24 -8.07 10.00
CA PRO A 29 8.54 -8.54 10.48
C PRO A 29 8.42 -9.19 11.87
N ASP A 30 9.32 -10.11 12.19
CA ASP A 30 9.41 -10.71 13.53
C ASP A 30 9.88 -9.71 14.57
N THR A 31 10.72 -8.76 14.17
CA THR A 31 11.27 -7.71 15.03
C THR A 31 11.22 -6.34 14.35
N SER A 32 10.93 -5.31 15.11
CA SER A 32 10.98 -3.91 14.69
C SER A 32 11.05 -3.00 15.90
N PRO A 33 11.72 -1.84 15.85
CA PRO A 33 11.63 -0.83 16.89
C PRO A 33 10.19 -0.39 17.20
N VAL A 34 9.28 -0.49 16.24
CA VAL A 34 7.85 -0.19 16.44
C VAL A 34 7.23 -1.08 17.52
N PHE A 35 7.64 -2.35 17.59
CA PHE A 35 7.12 -3.30 18.56
C PHE A 35 7.62 -3.08 19.99
N GLU A 36 8.73 -2.38 20.15
CA GLU A 36 9.26 -2.03 21.48
C GLU A 36 8.30 -1.11 22.25
N GLY A 37 7.58 -0.23 21.53
CA GLY A 37 6.59 0.68 22.08
C GLY A 37 5.14 0.23 21.91
N HIS A 38 4.88 -0.73 21.01
CA HIS A 38 3.51 -1.13 20.66
C HIS A 38 3.31 -2.65 20.66
N PHE A 39 3.23 -3.31 21.82
CA PHE A 39 3.40 -2.80 23.19
C PHE A 39 4.52 -3.56 23.87
N PRO A 40 5.15 -3.04 24.96
CA PRO A 40 6.13 -3.79 25.72
C PRO A 40 5.56 -5.15 26.14
N ASP A 41 6.30 -6.24 25.90
CA ASP A 41 5.93 -7.64 26.16
C ASP A 41 4.69 -8.17 25.43
N TYR A 42 4.04 -7.33 24.62
CA TYR A 42 2.89 -7.72 23.81
C TYR A 42 2.91 -7.02 22.43
N PRO A 43 3.82 -7.43 21.52
CA PRO A 43 4.00 -6.77 20.24
C PRO A 43 2.81 -7.00 19.31
N LEU A 44 2.29 -5.91 18.77
CA LEU A 44 1.23 -5.89 17.76
C LEU A 44 1.57 -4.91 16.64
N LEU A 45 1.18 -5.25 15.43
CA LEU A 45 1.20 -4.31 14.33
C LEU A 45 0.20 -3.17 14.63
N PRO A 46 0.65 -1.91 14.71
CA PRO A 46 -0.26 -0.79 14.90
C PRO A 46 -1.36 -0.74 13.83
N GLY A 47 -2.61 -0.54 14.25
CA GLY A 47 -3.74 -0.47 13.34
C GLY A 47 -3.58 0.61 12.28
N VAL A 48 -2.97 1.74 12.62
CA VAL A 48 -2.66 2.81 11.66
C VAL A 48 -1.68 2.37 10.57
N LEU A 49 -0.79 1.41 10.85
CA LEU A 49 0.10 0.84 9.84
C LEU A 49 -0.61 -0.19 8.95
N MET A 50 -1.71 -0.79 9.40
CA MET A 50 -2.60 -1.57 8.53
C MET A 50 -3.30 -0.65 7.51
N ILE A 51 -3.73 0.54 7.94
CA ILE A 51 -4.26 1.58 7.04
C ILE A 51 -3.18 2.04 6.05
N GLU A 52 -1.96 2.31 6.53
CA GLU A 52 -0.83 2.68 5.68
C GLU A 52 -0.51 1.58 4.65
N THR A 53 -0.60 0.30 5.02
CA THR A 53 -0.40 -0.82 4.09
C THR A 53 -1.42 -0.79 2.96
N MET A 54 -2.70 -0.57 3.28
CA MET A 54 -3.75 -0.42 2.26
C MET A 54 -3.52 0.82 1.40
N ALA A 55 -3.12 1.95 2.02
CA ALA A 55 -2.84 3.19 1.31
C ALA A 55 -1.66 3.05 0.34
N GLN A 56 -0.58 2.38 0.73
CA GLN A 56 0.54 2.10 -0.17
C GLN A 56 0.15 1.15 -1.29
N THR A 57 -0.65 0.12 -1.00
CA THR A 57 -1.14 -0.82 -2.03
C THR A 57 -1.94 -0.09 -3.11
N GLY A 58 -2.88 0.78 -2.73
CA GLY A 58 -3.63 1.63 -3.66
C GLY A 58 -2.75 2.66 -4.36
N GLY A 59 -1.77 3.23 -3.65
CA GLY A 59 -0.78 4.15 -4.24
C GLY A 59 0.05 3.49 -5.35
N TRP A 60 0.48 2.25 -5.16
CA TRP A 60 1.19 1.49 -6.19
C TRP A 60 0.32 1.21 -7.42
N LEU A 61 -0.97 0.90 -7.21
CA LEU A 61 -1.91 0.76 -8.32
C LEU A 61 -2.02 2.06 -9.12
N LEU A 62 -2.23 3.21 -8.46
CA LEU A 62 -2.32 4.51 -9.13
C LEU A 62 -1.04 4.88 -9.87
N LEU A 63 0.13 4.65 -9.26
CA LEU A 63 1.42 4.87 -9.92
C LEU A 63 1.52 4.05 -11.21
N ALA A 64 1.16 2.77 -11.17
CA ALA A 64 1.16 1.90 -12.33
C ALA A 64 0.17 2.36 -13.41
N LEU A 65 -1.08 2.65 -13.06
CA LEU A 65 -2.11 3.11 -14.00
C LEU A 65 -1.73 4.44 -14.68
N HIS A 66 -1.10 5.35 -13.93
CA HIS A 66 -0.57 6.61 -14.47
C HIS A 66 0.83 6.49 -15.06
N ARG A 67 1.38 5.27 -15.20
CA ARG A 67 2.72 5.03 -15.74
C ARG A 67 3.78 5.91 -15.10
N PHE A 68 3.71 6.08 -13.77
CA PHE A 68 4.62 6.90 -12.96
C PHE A 68 4.75 8.37 -13.39
N THR A 69 3.77 8.92 -14.11
CA THR A 69 3.75 10.35 -14.46
C THR A 69 3.14 11.24 -13.39
N ARG A 70 2.37 10.64 -12.47
CA ARG A 70 1.69 11.33 -11.37
C ARG A 70 1.93 10.64 -10.05
N MET A 71 1.96 11.44 -8.97
CA MET A 71 2.17 10.97 -7.61
C MET A 71 0.86 11.03 -6.82
N PRO A 72 0.38 9.91 -6.27
CA PRO A 72 -0.74 9.88 -5.35
C PRO A 72 -0.28 10.23 -3.93
N PHE A 73 -0.94 11.18 -3.30
CA PHE A 73 -0.75 11.51 -1.89
C PHE A 73 -2.04 11.20 -1.12
N LEU A 74 -1.90 10.52 0.00
CA LEU A 74 -3.02 10.23 0.90
C LEU A 74 -3.71 11.53 1.32
N ALA A 75 -5.02 11.63 1.09
CA ALA A 75 -5.82 12.81 1.41
C ALA A 75 -6.89 12.53 2.46
N GLN A 76 -7.51 11.35 2.39
CA GLN A 76 -8.59 10.99 3.31
C GLN A 76 -8.69 9.48 3.47
N VAL A 77 -9.06 9.04 4.66
CA VAL A 77 -9.44 7.66 4.96
C VAL A 77 -10.86 7.67 5.52
N ARG A 78 -11.72 6.82 4.98
CA ARG A 78 -13.10 6.66 5.40
C ARG A 78 -13.38 5.20 5.73
N GLU A 79 -14.33 5.00 6.66
CA GLU A 79 -14.86 3.68 7.02
C GLU A 79 -13.78 2.63 7.32
N ALA A 80 -12.67 3.07 7.91
CA ALA A 80 -11.61 2.17 8.30
C ALA A 80 -12.09 1.24 9.42
N LYS A 81 -12.04 -0.07 9.16
CA LYS A 81 -12.39 -1.11 10.13
C LYS A 81 -11.20 -2.01 10.34
N LEU A 82 -10.71 -2.06 11.57
CA LEU A 82 -9.62 -2.93 12.01
C LEU A 82 -10.23 -4.07 12.82
N ARG A 83 -10.24 -5.27 12.23
CA ARG A 83 -11.04 -6.40 12.73
C ARG A 83 -10.24 -7.41 13.52
N ALA A 84 -8.92 -7.31 13.53
CA ALA A 84 -8.05 -8.25 14.22
C ALA A 84 -6.76 -7.60 14.68
N PHE A 85 -6.19 -8.11 15.75
CA PHE A 85 -4.83 -7.81 16.18
C PHE A 85 -3.85 -8.67 15.38
N ILE A 86 -2.83 -8.03 14.81
CA ILE A 86 -1.82 -8.70 14.00
C ILE A 86 -0.51 -8.75 14.77
N GLN A 87 -0.02 -9.95 15.03
CA GLN A 87 1.25 -10.19 15.69
C GLN A 87 2.43 -10.16 14.71
N PRO A 88 3.66 -9.96 15.19
CA PRO A 88 4.87 -10.16 14.40
C PRO A 88 4.89 -11.51 13.68
N GLY A 89 5.55 -11.56 12.52
CA GLY A 89 5.70 -12.78 11.72
C GLY A 89 4.47 -13.21 10.92
N LYS A 90 3.35 -12.49 11.01
CA LYS A 90 2.15 -12.80 10.22
C LYS A 90 2.29 -12.29 8.79
N HIS A 91 1.72 -13.05 7.85
CA HIS A 91 1.61 -12.65 6.45
C HIS A 91 0.26 -11.96 6.21
N LEU A 92 0.29 -10.83 5.50
CA LEU A 92 -0.90 -10.11 5.05
C LEU A 92 -0.94 -10.12 3.52
N ALA A 93 -2.09 -10.50 2.97
CA ALA A 93 -2.41 -10.26 1.57
C ALA A 93 -3.17 -8.93 1.48
N ALA A 94 -2.60 -7.98 0.76
CA ALA A 94 -3.20 -6.67 0.53
C ALA A 94 -3.86 -6.63 -0.84
N GLU A 95 -5.04 -6.02 -0.91
CA GLU A 95 -5.77 -5.79 -2.15
C GLU A 95 -6.23 -4.33 -2.20
N ALA A 96 -6.06 -3.69 -3.35
CA ALA A 96 -6.63 -2.39 -3.65
C ALA A 96 -7.46 -2.46 -4.94
N ARG A 97 -8.66 -1.89 -4.90
CA ARG A 97 -9.55 -1.75 -6.06
C ARG A 97 -9.85 -0.29 -6.33
N LEU A 98 -9.72 0.09 -7.58
CA LEU A 98 -10.07 1.42 -8.04
C LEU A 98 -11.58 1.61 -8.00
N VAL A 99 -12.03 2.67 -7.35
CA VAL A 99 -13.44 3.10 -7.33
C VAL A 99 -13.64 4.33 -8.23
N HIS A 100 -12.69 5.26 -8.19
CA HIS A 100 -12.69 6.47 -9.01
C HIS A 100 -11.27 6.95 -9.28
N ASP A 101 -11.02 7.42 -10.49
CA ASP A 101 -9.80 8.15 -10.86
C ASP A 101 -10.13 9.24 -11.86
N GLY A 102 -9.98 10.48 -11.48
CA GLY A 102 -10.24 11.64 -12.32
C GLY A 102 -10.26 12.96 -11.55
N SER A 103 -10.22 14.06 -12.28
CA SER A 103 -10.29 15.41 -11.70
C SER A 103 -9.24 15.71 -10.62
N GLY A 104 -8.08 15.03 -10.68
CA GLY A 104 -6.96 15.25 -9.75
C GLY A 104 -7.08 14.52 -8.42
N TYR A 105 -8.04 13.59 -8.29
CA TYR A 105 -8.15 12.70 -7.13
C TYR A 105 -8.53 11.28 -7.56
N ALA A 106 -8.26 10.33 -6.70
CA ALA A 106 -8.67 8.94 -6.88
C ALA A 106 -9.20 8.36 -5.57
N VAL A 107 -10.11 7.40 -5.68
CA VAL A 107 -10.68 6.66 -4.55
C VAL A 107 -10.41 5.17 -4.75
N MET A 108 -9.93 4.53 -3.71
CA MET A 108 -9.64 3.09 -3.65
C MET A 108 -10.42 2.43 -2.52
N SER A 109 -10.87 1.21 -2.74
CA SER A 109 -11.27 0.28 -1.69
C SER A 109 -10.07 -0.60 -1.35
N GLY A 110 -9.62 -0.57 -0.09
CA GLY A 110 -8.49 -1.35 0.41
C GLY A 110 -8.92 -2.47 1.34
N HIS A 111 -8.27 -3.63 1.22
CA HIS A 111 -8.51 -4.79 2.08
C HIS A 111 -7.20 -5.45 2.48
N LEU A 112 -7.10 -5.88 3.73
CA LEU A 112 -6.05 -6.77 4.21
C LEU A 112 -6.66 -8.08 4.67
N ARG A 113 -6.00 -9.18 4.29
CA ARG A 113 -6.35 -10.53 4.73
C ARG A 113 -5.17 -11.21 5.41
N SER A 114 -5.46 -11.98 6.44
CA SER A 114 -4.49 -12.88 7.07
C SER A 114 -5.13 -14.24 7.23
N ALA A 115 -4.43 -15.31 6.82
CA ALA A 115 -4.96 -16.68 6.83
C ALA A 115 -6.37 -16.78 6.20
N GLY A 116 -6.60 -16.09 5.08
CA GLY A 116 -7.85 -16.11 4.33
C GLY A 116 -8.99 -15.26 4.92
N LYS A 117 -8.80 -14.63 6.08
CA LYS A 117 -9.81 -13.79 6.75
C LYS A 117 -9.50 -12.31 6.55
N THR A 118 -10.51 -11.48 6.30
CA THR A 118 -10.38 -10.03 6.27
C THR A 118 -10.06 -9.52 7.67
N VAL A 119 -8.92 -8.83 7.81
CA VAL A 119 -8.44 -8.27 9.08
C VAL A 119 -8.52 -6.75 9.12
N ALA A 120 -8.54 -6.10 7.94
CA ALA A 120 -8.78 -4.67 7.83
C ALA A 120 -9.41 -4.32 6.48
N GLU A 121 -10.16 -3.23 6.46
CA GLU A 121 -10.72 -2.63 5.24
C GLU A 121 -10.85 -1.12 5.42
N ALA A 122 -10.74 -0.37 4.33
CA ALA A 122 -10.94 1.08 4.32
C ALA A 122 -11.25 1.59 2.90
N GLU A 123 -11.93 2.73 2.81
CA GLU A 123 -11.95 3.55 1.62
C GLU A 123 -10.88 4.63 1.74
N ILE A 124 -10.05 4.79 0.70
CA ILE A 124 -8.89 5.68 0.72
C ILE A 124 -8.96 6.63 -0.47
N THR A 125 -8.90 7.92 -0.19
CA THR A 125 -8.86 8.97 -1.21
C THR A 125 -7.45 9.54 -1.32
N TYR A 126 -6.99 9.73 -2.54
CA TYR A 126 -5.69 10.33 -2.87
C TYR A 126 -5.87 11.62 -3.66
N ARG A 127 -4.99 12.58 -3.44
CA ARG A 127 -4.70 13.62 -4.43
C ARG A 127 -3.70 13.08 -5.42
N VAL A 128 -4.03 13.20 -6.71
CA VAL A 128 -3.18 12.71 -7.81
C VAL A 128 -2.63 13.93 -8.54
N VAL A 129 -1.34 14.22 -8.35
CA VAL A 129 -0.68 15.43 -8.85
C VAL A 129 0.59 15.08 -9.63
N PRO A 130 1.12 15.98 -10.47
CA PRO A 130 2.45 15.78 -11.06
C PRO A 130 3.50 15.52 -9.97
N PHE A 131 4.55 14.77 -10.29
CA PHE A 131 5.64 14.59 -9.35
C PHE A 131 6.25 15.95 -8.97
N PRO A 132 6.40 16.26 -7.67
CA PRO A 132 6.95 17.55 -7.24
C PRO A 132 8.44 17.71 -7.58
N ARG A 133 9.15 16.58 -7.77
CA ARG A 133 10.58 16.52 -8.10
C ARG A 133 10.91 15.25 -8.90
N ALA A 134 11.75 15.38 -9.93
CA ALA A 134 12.23 14.24 -10.72
C ALA A 134 12.95 13.18 -9.85
N ALA A 135 13.69 13.61 -8.82
CA ALA A 135 14.35 12.68 -7.90
C ALA A 135 13.37 11.80 -7.13
N LEU A 136 12.17 12.30 -6.79
CA LEU A 136 11.13 11.48 -6.16
C LEU A 136 10.60 10.45 -7.15
N GLN A 137 10.32 10.85 -8.38
CA GLN A 137 9.86 9.94 -9.44
C GLN A 137 10.88 8.80 -9.67
N ALA A 138 12.17 9.12 -9.79
CA ALA A 138 13.21 8.11 -9.93
C ALA A 138 13.24 7.12 -8.75
N ARG A 139 13.12 7.61 -7.51
CA ARG A 139 13.08 6.76 -6.32
C ARG A 139 11.84 5.86 -6.28
N MET A 140 10.68 6.36 -6.73
CA MET A 140 9.46 5.56 -6.80
C MET A 140 9.57 4.46 -7.86
N LEU A 141 10.18 4.75 -9.01
CA LEU A 141 10.48 3.74 -10.04
C LEU A 141 11.44 2.66 -9.51
N ASP A 142 12.50 3.05 -8.79
CA ASP A 142 13.42 2.08 -8.19
C ASP A 142 12.74 1.23 -7.12
N ALA A 143 11.87 1.82 -6.32
CA ALA A 143 11.08 1.08 -5.34
C ALA A 143 10.10 0.11 -6.02
N ALA A 144 9.44 0.55 -7.10
CA ALA A 144 8.54 -0.29 -7.89
C ALA A 144 9.22 -1.54 -8.46
N ARG A 145 10.44 -1.38 -8.99
CA ARG A 145 11.25 -2.51 -9.48
C ARG A 145 11.56 -3.50 -8.36
N ARG A 146 11.93 -3.00 -7.17
CA ARG A 146 12.25 -3.85 -6.02
C ARG A 146 11.08 -4.68 -5.52
N ILE A 147 9.86 -4.14 -5.57
CA ILE A 147 8.65 -4.86 -5.16
C ILE A 147 7.98 -5.65 -6.30
N GLY A 148 8.58 -5.67 -7.49
CA GLY A 148 8.14 -6.50 -8.61
C GLY A 148 6.98 -5.93 -9.42
N VAL A 149 6.84 -4.60 -9.51
CA VAL A 149 5.91 -3.99 -10.47
C VAL A 149 6.36 -4.38 -11.88
N PRO A 150 5.46 -4.93 -12.74
CA PRO A 150 5.83 -5.36 -14.09
C PRO A 150 6.39 -4.21 -14.93
N GLN A 151 7.39 -4.55 -15.78
CA GLN A 151 8.13 -3.58 -16.59
C GLN A 151 7.22 -2.75 -17.52
N GLU A 152 6.16 -3.34 -18.03
CA GLU A 152 5.18 -2.66 -18.90
C GLU A 152 4.53 -1.42 -18.29
N PHE A 153 4.46 -1.32 -16.95
CA PHE A 153 3.97 -0.14 -16.26
C PHE A 153 5.07 0.92 -16.02
N LEU A 154 6.33 0.52 -16.14
CA LEU A 154 7.51 1.37 -15.88
C LEU A 154 8.03 2.04 -17.16
N ASP A 155 7.67 1.54 -18.34
CA ASP A 155 8.14 2.02 -19.66
C ASP A 155 7.29 3.19 -20.15
N GLY A 156 7.37 4.30 -19.53
CA GLY A 156 6.61 5.50 -19.95
C GLY A 156 7.22 6.80 -19.46
N VAL A 157 8.38 6.68 -18.85
CA VAL A 157 9.08 7.81 -18.21
C VAL A 157 10.48 7.98 -18.78
#